data_072f831eeca23467dac51bd836e85398
#
_entry.id   072f831eeca23467dac51bd836e85398
#
_cell.length_a   1.000
_cell.length_b   1.000
_cell.length_c   1.000
_cell.angle_alpha   90.00
_cell.angle_beta   90.00
_cell.angle_gamma   90.00
#
_symmetry.space_group_name_H-M   'P 1'
#
loop_
_entity.id
_entity.type
_entity.pdbx_description
1 polymer ?
#
loop_
_entity_poly.entity_id
_entity_poly.type
_entity_poly.pdbx_seq_one_letter_code
_entity_poly.pdbx_strand_id
1 'polypeptide(L)'
;MRRLAASALGVLALTAGLLAAGPPATAASLTQVTGFGSNPGNLSMYAYVPDALPTGAPLVLALHGCTQSAGDYHAHSGWATLADRYGFAVVYPQTNATNNANSCFNWFEAGDSARGRGEALSIKQMADKAVEQYGSDPGRVHITGLSAGGGMTANMLAAYPDVFAGGAVASGLPARCAETLTAAYTCMYSPPDRTPAQWGDLVRSAAPAGTTSWPRVAIWQGTADTTVRPANATELRDQWTNVWGVGQTPSRTRSLTGGTTATTYDDPTGRPAVEVYSVSGMAHGLAVDPGGGAEQCGATGTYYLDTICSSYHTARFWGLDGDGGGESPDGPPAPARPAVTATTDTTVSLTWEAVAEAASYHVHRDGTRVGTTAATHYTDTGLAPGTTHGYTVAAVDAAGTVGSPSAAVTATTTGSPPTCHTASNYAHTVAGRAYVSGGHTYAAGSGQPMGLWNTFTVHTLLETSPGHYVIADSGCPA
;
A
#
# COMPACT_ATOMS: atom_id res chain seq x y z
N MET A 1 22.24 -76.58 -41.01
CA MET A 1 21.12 -76.30 -40.11
C MET A 1 21.57 -75.19 -39.12
N ARG A 2 21.35 -73.98 -39.45
CA ARG A 2 21.61 -72.83 -38.56
C ARG A 2 20.32 -72.02 -38.48
N ARG A 3 19.76 -71.88 -37.29
CA ARG A 3 18.56 -71.06 -37.03
C ARG A 3 19.00 -69.64 -36.80
N LEU A 4 18.45 -68.76 -37.58
CA LEU A 4 18.57 -67.29 -37.39
C LEU A 4 17.52 -66.86 -36.37
N ALA A 5 17.95 -66.19 -35.31
CA ALA A 5 17.10 -65.53 -34.36
C ALA A 5 17.00 -64.05 -34.79
N ALA A 6 15.76 -63.57 -35.00
CA ALA A 6 15.48 -62.17 -35.31
C ALA A 6 15.23 -61.41 -33.98
N SER A 7 16.07 -60.43 -33.67
CA SER A 7 15.92 -59.49 -32.56
C SER A 7 15.08 -58.31 -33.04
N ALA A 8 13.93 -58.09 -32.41
CA ALA A 8 13.13 -56.91 -32.60
C ALA A 8 13.66 -55.78 -31.68
N LEU A 9 14.20 -54.70 -32.28
CA LEU A 9 14.51 -53.47 -31.57
C LEU A 9 13.23 -52.61 -31.44
N GLY A 10 12.76 -52.42 -30.22
CA GLY A 10 11.74 -51.46 -29.90
C GLY A 10 12.32 -50.05 -29.85
N VAL A 11 11.88 -49.15 -30.72
CA VAL A 11 12.24 -47.72 -30.68
C VAL A 11 11.34 -47.03 -29.67
N LEU A 12 11.90 -46.64 -28.54
CA LEU A 12 11.25 -45.75 -27.55
C LEU A 12 11.37 -44.30 -28.03
N ALA A 13 10.30 -43.71 -28.52
CA ALA A 13 10.25 -42.29 -28.84
C ALA A 13 10.12 -41.46 -27.55
N LEU A 14 11.22 -40.86 -27.10
CA LEU A 14 11.18 -39.77 -26.09
C LEU A 14 10.63 -38.50 -26.75
N THR A 15 9.40 -38.13 -26.43
CA THR A 15 8.88 -36.79 -26.71
C THR A 15 9.48 -35.83 -25.67
N ALA A 16 10.53 -35.09 -26.05
CA ALA A 16 11.02 -33.98 -25.30
C ALA A 16 10.00 -32.82 -25.44
N GLY A 17 9.22 -32.58 -24.39
CA GLY A 17 8.40 -31.38 -24.29
C GLY A 17 9.30 -30.14 -24.22
N LEU A 18 9.31 -29.31 -25.27
CA LEU A 18 9.87 -27.97 -25.19
C LEU A 18 9.02 -27.15 -24.21
N LEU A 19 9.53 -26.97 -23.00
CA LEU A 19 9.11 -25.87 -22.14
C LEU A 19 9.55 -24.60 -22.84
N ALA A 20 8.62 -23.88 -23.49
CA ALA A 20 8.86 -22.54 -23.97
C ALA A 20 9.16 -21.68 -22.72
N ALA A 21 10.43 -21.32 -22.53
CA ALA A 21 10.80 -20.27 -21.59
C ALA A 21 10.09 -19.00 -22.08
N GLY A 22 9.18 -18.45 -21.28
CA GLY A 22 8.63 -17.13 -21.52
C GLY A 22 9.78 -16.12 -21.64
N PRO A 23 9.56 -15.00 -22.34
CA PRO A 23 10.56 -13.95 -22.40
C PRO A 23 10.99 -13.58 -20.97
N PRO A 24 12.29 -13.32 -20.72
CA PRO A 24 12.73 -12.87 -19.41
C PRO A 24 11.92 -11.63 -19.02
N ALA A 25 11.34 -11.63 -17.83
CA ALA A 25 10.72 -10.44 -17.28
C ALA A 25 11.77 -9.33 -17.30
N THR A 26 11.53 -8.26 -18.05
CA THR A 26 12.38 -7.08 -18.02
C THR A 26 12.14 -6.44 -16.65
N ALA A 27 13.18 -6.35 -15.81
CA ALA A 27 13.08 -5.69 -14.52
C ALA A 27 12.44 -4.31 -14.67
N ALA A 28 11.53 -3.97 -13.77
CA ALA A 28 10.88 -2.67 -13.75
C ALA A 28 11.92 -1.55 -13.80
N SER A 29 11.71 -0.54 -14.62
CA SER A 29 12.65 0.56 -14.82
C SER A 29 11.93 1.89 -14.82
N LEU A 30 12.66 2.96 -14.46
CA LEU A 30 12.14 4.32 -14.55
C LEU A 30 11.88 4.67 -16.03
N THR A 31 10.65 4.95 -16.39
CA THR A 31 10.22 5.26 -17.76
C THR A 31 9.60 6.64 -17.85
N GLN A 32 9.86 7.36 -18.94
CA GLN A 32 9.20 8.63 -19.20
C GLN A 32 7.79 8.39 -19.73
N VAL A 33 6.82 9.13 -19.18
CA VAL A 33 5.40 9.11 -19.59
C VAL A 33 5.05 10.44 -20.24
N THR A 34 4.47 10.38 -21.42
CA THR A 34 4.03 11.55 -22.18
C THR A 34 2.51 11.61 -22.30
N GLY A 35 1.96 12.76 -22.68
CA GLY A 35 0.53 12.90 -22.94
C GLY A 35 -0.34 12.78 -21.66
N PHE A 36 0.16 13.27 -20.53
CA PHE A 36 -0.56 13.26 -19.25
C PHE A 36 -1.49 14.46 -19.04
N GLY A 37 -1.61 15.35 -20.03
CA GLY A 37 -2.52 16.49 -19.98
C GLY A 37 -1.94 17.71 -20.68
N SER A 38 -2.50 18.90 -20.39
CA SER A 38 -2.07 20.19 -20.99
C SER A 38 -0.69 20.65 -20.51
N ASN A 39 -0.24 20.15 -19.33
CA ASN A 39 1.07 20.41 -18.75
C ASN A 39 1.50 21.89 -18.70
N PRO A 40 0.71 22.76 -18.08
CA PRO A 40 1.01 24.20 -18.09
C PRO A 40 2.29 24.57 -17.30
N GLY A 41 2.72 23.70 -16.38
CA GLY A 41 3.98 23.86 -15.63
C GLY A 41 5.21 23.36 -16.37
N ASN A 42 5.09 22.91 -17.63
CA ASN A 42 6.21 22.43 -18.46
C ASN A 42 7.10 21.40 -17.73
N LEU A 43 6.47 20.44 -17.02
CA LEU A 43 7.13 19.38 -16.29
C LEU A 43 7.31 18.12 -17.16
N SER A 44 8.26 17.27 -16.80
CA SER A 44 8.35 15.90 -17.32
C SER A 44 7.81 14.92 -16.31
N MET A 45 7.12 13.87 -16.77
CA MET A 45 6.63 12.79 -15.96
C MET A 45 7.49 11.54 -16.16
N TYR A 46 7.97 10.96 -15.07
CA TYR A 46 8.58 9.64 -15.07
C TYR A 46 7.79 8.73 -14.13
N ALA A 47 7.78 7.44 -14.42
CA ALA A 47 7.10 6.46 -13.59
C ALA A 47 7.95 5.21 -13.38
N TYR A 48 7.83 4.64 -12.20
CA TYR A 48 8.31 3.32 -11.84
C TYR A 48 7.11 2.47 -11.43
N VAL A 49 6.92 1.35 -12.11
CA VAL A 49 5.79 0.45 -11.92
C VAL A 49 6.34 -0.96 -11.71
N PRO A 50 6.14 -1.58 -10.55
CA PRO A 50 6.51 -2.97 -10.32
C PRO A 50 5.88 -3.93 -11.33
N ASP A 51 6.61 -5.00 -11.71
CA ASP A 51 6.14 -5.99 -12.69
C ASP A 51 4.82 -6.67 -12.27
N ALA A 52 4.58 -6.80 -10.97
CA ALA A 52 3.38 -7.42 -10.41
C ALA A 52 2.51 -6.41 -9.64
N LEU A 53 2.22 -5.25 -10.25
CA LEU A 53 1.37 -4.23 -9.62
C LEU A 53 -0.08 -4.75 -9.48
N PRO A 54 -0.66 -4.81 -8.26
CA PRO A 54 -2.05 -5.21 -8.05
C PRO A 54 -3.04 -4.18 -8.63
N THR A 55 -4.20 -4.65 -9.09
CA THR A 55 -5.30 -3.74 -9.42
C THR A 55 -5.77 -2.98 -8.18
N GLY A 56 -6.00 -1.68 -8.31
CA GLY A 56 -6.34 -0.82 -7.16
C GLY A 56 -5.14 -0.53 -6.24
N ALA A 57 -3.90 -0.73 -6.73
CA ALA A 57 -2.70 -0.39 -6.00
C ALA A 57 -2.64 1.09 -5.61
N PRO A 58 -1.99 1.46 -4.50
CA PRO A 58 -1.71 2.85 -4.19
C PRO A 58 -0.80 3.52 -5.23
N LEU A 59 -0.78 4.84 -5.21
CA LEU A 59 0.09 5.67 -6.03
C LEU A 59 0.85 6.67 -5.16
N VAL A 60 2.17 6.79 -5.37
CA VAL A 60 3.01 7.80 -4.73
C VAL A 60 3.58 8.74 -5.79
N LEU A 61 3.43 10.05 -5.59
CA LEU A 61 4.15 11.06 -6.37
C LEU A 61 5.35 11.54 -5.55
N ALA A 62 6.56 11.47 -6.11
CA ALA A 62 7.82 11.73 -5.40
C ALA A 62 8.59 12.87 -6.08
N LEU A 63 8.63 14.06 -5.45
CA LEU A 63 9.16 15.31 -5.99
C LEU A 63 10.60 15.54 -5.53
N HIS A 64 11.52 15.74 -6.47
CA HIS A 64 12.94 16.02 -6.19
C HIS A 64 13.16 17.42 -5.62
N GLY A 65 14.32 17.65 -5.00
CA GLY A 65 14.80 18.97 -4.57
C GLY A 65 15.43 19.77 -5.71
N CYS A 66 15.86 21.00 -5.40
CA CYS A 66 16.61 21.82 -6.35
C CYS A 66 17.89 21.09 -6.83
N THR A 67 18.29 21.34 -8.08
CA THR A 67 19.47 20.75 -8.74
C THR A 67 19.45 19.24 -8.92
N GLN A 68 18.33 18.60 -8.58
CA GLN A 68 18.13 17.15 -8.74
C GLN A 68 17.24 16.84 -9.94
N SER A 69 17.01 15.56 -10.18
CA SER A 69 16.17 15.03 -11.25
C SER A 69 15.26 13.91 -10.73
N ALA A 70 14.30 13.48 -11.56
CA ALA A 70 13.49 12.29 -11.31
C ALA A 70 14.38 11.04 -11.16
N GLY A 71 15.44 10.93 -11.96
CA GLY A 71 16.39 9.83 -11.90
C GLY A 71 17.17 9.80 -10.58
N ASP A 72 17.64 10.96 -10.09
CA ASP A 72 18.32 11.05 -8.79
C ASP A 72 17.38 10.64 -7.65
N TYR A 73 16.15 11.15 -7.66
CA TYR A 73 15.19 10.85 -6.60
C TYR A 73 14.75 9.37 -6.63
N HIS A 74 14.57 8.81 -7.83
CA HIS A 74 14.31 7.38 -8.01
C HIS A 74 15.45 6.52 -7.45
N ALA A 75 16.70 6.84 -7.78
CA ALA A 75 17.86 6.05 -7.40
C ALA A 75 18.15 6.07 -5.89
N HIS A 76 17.82 7.17 -5.20
CA HIS A 76 18.30 7.38 -3.84
C HIS A 76 17.19 7.39 -2.78
N SER A 77 15.95 7.75 -3.09
CA SER A 77 14.90 7.95 -2.08
C SER A 77 14.36 6.66 -1.45
N GLY A 78 14.59 5.50 -2.07
CA GLY A 78 14.07 4.21 -1.60
C GLY A 78 12.63 3.90 -2.02
N TRP A 79 11.92 4.84 -2.65
CA TRP A 79 10.52 4.62 -3.06
C TRP A 79 10.35 3.48 -4.05
N ALA A 80 11.30 3.26 -4.97
CA ALA A 80 11.25 2.13 -5.90
C ALA A 80 11.35 0.77 -5.17
N THR A 81 12.27 0.65 -4.23
CA THR A 81 12.42 -0.57 -3.40
C THR A 81 11.14 -0.87 -2.59
N LEU A 82 10.51 0.18 -2.04
CA LEU A 82 9.25 0.01 -1.30
C LEU A 82 8.08 -0.29 -2.23
N ALA A 83 8.07 0.27 -3.43
CA ALA A 83 7.07 -0.04 -4.46
C ALA A 83 7.08 -1.53 -4.83
N ASP A 84 8.28 -2.11 -5.05
CA ASP A 84 8.42 -3.56 -5.29
C ASP A 84 7.98 -4.40 -4.10
N ARG A 85 8.29 -3.92 -2.89
CA ARG A 85 7.98 -4.66 -1.64
C ARG A 85 6.50 -4.64 -1.31
N TYR A 86 5.82 -3.52 -1.53
CA TYR A 86 4.45 -3.26 -1.04
C TYR A 86 3.41 -3.16 -2.17
N GLY A 87 3.81 -3.23 -3.43
CA GLY A 87 2.88 -3.27 -4.56
C GLY A 87 2.18 -1.95 -4.82
N PHE A 88 2.91 -0.86 -5.01
CA PHE A 88 2.36 0.44 -5.42
C PHE A 88 3.16 1.05 -6.59
N ALA A 89 2.55 1.95 -7.35
CA ALA A 89 3.23 2.68 -8.42
C ALA A 89 3.85 3.98 -7.89
N VAL A 90 4.97 4.42 -8.50
CA VAL A 90 5.61 5.71 -8.17
C VAL A 90 5.71 6.57 -9.41
N VAL A 91 5.26 7.82 -9.31
CA VAL A 91 5.46 8.87 -10.31
C VAL A 91 6.50 9.85 -9.77
N TYR A 92 7.45 10.21 -10.61
CA TYR A 92 8.48 11.20 -10.34
C TYR A 92 8.29 12.41 -11.26
N PRO A 93 7.55 13.44 -10.81
CA PRO A 93 7.51 14.71 -11.53
C PRO A 93 8.90 15.34 -11.59
N GLN A 94 9.28 15.91 -12.72
CA GLN A 94 10.56 16.59 -12.88
C GLN A 94 10.35 17.98 -13.46
N THR A 95 10.88 18.98 -12.78
CA THR A 95 11.07 20.33 -13.32
C THR A 95 12.45 20.45 -14.01
N ASN A 96 12.75 21.57 -14.60
CA ASN A 96 13.95 21.79 -15.40
C ASN A 96 14.48 23.22 -15.29
N ALA A 97 15.68 23.46 -15.84
CA ALA A 97 16.34 24.76 -15.77
C ALA A 97 15.64 25.87 -16.58
N THR A 98 14.70 25.55 -17.48
CA THR A 98 13.91 26.56 -18.21
C THR A 98 12.74 27.09 -17.35
N ASN A 99 12.25 26.27 -16.40
CA ASN A 99 11.24 26.70 -15.42
C ASN A 99 11.88 27.48 -14.27
N ASN A 100 13.02 26.98 -13.80
CA ASN A 100 13.76 27.54 -12.68
C ASN A 100 15.26 27.26 -12.88
N ALA A 101 16.11 28.28 -12.83
CA ALA A 101 17.54 28.16 -13.11
C ALA A 101 18.26 27.10 -12.25
N ASN A 102 17.75 26.81 -11.06
CA ASN A 102 18.25 25.76 -10.17
C ASN A 102 17.43 24.47 -10.26
N SER A 103 16.57 24.31 -11.27
CA SER A 103 15.65 23.19 -11.39
C SER A 103 14.87 22.94 -10.09
N CYS A 104 14.47 23.98 -9.39
CA CYS A 104 13.55 23.90 -8.25
C CYS A 104 12.09 23.89 -8.74
N PHE A 105 11.22 23.17 -8.09
CA PHE A 105 9.78 23.44 -8.23
C PHE A 105 9.48 24.86 -7.73
N ASN A 106 8.65 25.60 -8.46
CA ASN A 106 8.30 27.00 -8.17
C ASN A 106 7.21 27.10 -7.09
N TRP A 107 7.39 26.44 -5.97
CA TRP A 107 6.45 26.38 -4.84
C TRP A 107 6.10 27.76 -4.28
N PHE A 108 6.92 28.76 -4.51
CA PHE A 108 6.78 30.15 -4.08
C PHE A 108 6.16 31.07 -5.13
N GLU A 109 5.73 30.55 -6.27
CA GLU A 109 5.04 31.31 -7.31
C GLU A 109 3.55 30.91 -7.32
N ALA A 110 2.65 31.86 -7.06
CA ALA A 110 1.21 31.60 -7.04
C ALA A 110 0.69 31.11 -8.42
N GLY A 111 1.40 31.44 -9.50
CA GLY A 111 1.11 30.95 -10.85
C GLY A 111 1.38 29.46 -11.02
N ASP A 112 2.28 28.88 -10.24
CA ASP A 112 2.73 27.51 -10.33
C ASP A 112 2.22 26.62 -9.19
N SER A 113 1.91 27.20 -8.03
CA SER A 113 1.54 26.45 -6.82
C SER A 113 0.04 26.44 -6.50
N ALA A 114 -0.77 27.29 -7.19
CA ALA A 114 -2.21 27.34 -6.93
C ALA A 114 -2.98 26.27 -7.73
N ARG A 115 -4.13 25.87 -7.18
CA ARG A 115 -5.05 24.92 -7.84
C ARG A 115 -5.41 25.37 -9.26
N GLY A 116 -5.31 24.45 -10.21
CA GLY A 116 -5.66 24.68 -11.62
C GLY A 116 -4.64 25.48 -12.42
N ARG A 117 -3.42 25.68 -11.90
CA ARG A 117 -2.38 26.50 -12.54
C ARG A 117 -1.01 25.78 -12.55
N GLY A 118 -0.18 26.14 -13.50
CA GLY A 118 1.24 25.90 -13.60
C GLY A 118 1.67 24.48 -13.22
N GLU A 119 2.71 24.39 -12.40
CA GLU A 119 3.26 23.10 -11.95
C GLU A 119 2.25 22.28 -11.13
N ALA A 120 1.43 22.94 -10.29
CA ALA A 120 0.43 22.24 -9.49
C ALA A 120 -0.63 21.52 -10.35
N LEU A 121 -1.09 22.16 -11.45
CA LEU A 121 -2.00 21.49 -12.38
C LEU A 121 -1.30 20.36 -13.13
N SER A 122 -0.04 20.54 -13.56
CA SER A 122 0.73 19.49 -14.23
C SER A 122 0.92 18.27 -13.34
N ILE A 123 1.25 18.45 -12.05
CA ILE A 123 1.40 17.36 -11.06
C ILE A 123 0.06 16.64 -10.86
N LYS A 124 -1.05 17.38 -10.78
CA LYS A 124 -2.40 16.80 -10.69
C LYS A 124 -2.73 15.95 -11.92
N GLN A 125 -2.40 16.43 -13.11
CA GLN A 125 -2.59 15.70 -14.36
C GLN A 125 -1.75 14.42 -14.43
N MET A 126 -0.53 14.43 -13.85
CA MET A 126 0.30 13.22 -13.72
C MET A 126 -0.34 12.19 -12.79
N ALA A 127 -0.94 12.64 -11.68
CA ALA A 127 -1.68 11.76 -10.77
C ALA A 127 -2.87 11.10 -11.49
N ASP A 128 -3.69 11.89 -12.20
CA ASP A 128 -4.82 11.37 -12.97
C ASP A 128 -4.39 10.36 -14.02
N LYS A 129 -3.34 10.70 -14.78
CA LYS A 129 -2.79 9.83 -15.80
C LYS A 129 -2.30 8.50 -15.23
N ALA A 130 -1.63 8.54 -14.08
CA ALA A 130 -1.14 7.33 -13.44
C ALA A 130 -2.28 6.46 -12.88
N VAL A 131 -3.30 7.07 -12.27
CA VAL A 131 -4.50 6.36 -11.79
C VAL A 131 -5.20 5.66 -12.97
N GLU A 132 -5.40 6.36 -14.09
CA GLU A 132 -6.02 5.78 -15.29
C GLU A 132 -5.15 4.68 -15.91
N GLN A 133 -3.87 4.95 -16.10
CA GLN A 133 -2.97 4.07 -16.88
C GLN A 133 -2.58 2.81 -16.12
N TYR A 134 -2.40 2.90 -14.80
CA TYR A 134 -1.92 1.79 -13.98
C TYR A 134 -3.04 1.15 -13.15
N GLY A 135 -4.28 1.65 -13.24
CA GLY A 135 -5.41 1.13 -12.49
C GLY A 135 -5.25 1.33 -10.97
N SER A 136 -4.57 2.40 -10.55
CA SER A 136 -4.37 2.71 -9.14
C SER A 136 -5.66 3.18 -8.48
N ASP A 137 -5.78 2.97 -7.16
CA ASP A 137 -6.91 3.44 -6.37
C ASP A 137 -6.86 4.98 -6.22
N PRO A 138 -7.83 5.72 -6.75
CA PRO A 138 -7.87 7.19 -6.61
C PRO A 138 -8.01 7.67 -5.16
N GLY A 139 -8.48 6.82 -4.24
CA GLY A 139 -8.54 7.11 -2.80
C GLY A 139 -7.23 6.87 -2.05
N ARG A 140 -6.20 6.32 -2.73
CA ARG A 140 -4.91 5.98 -2.14
C ARG A 140 -3.74 6.64 -2.90
N VAL A 141 -3.92 7.89 -3.29
CA VAL A 141 -2.87 8.70 -3.93
C VAL A 141 -2.15 9.52 -2.87
N HIS A 142 -0.82 9.44 -2.85
CA HIS A 142 0.04 10.11 -1.88
C HIS A 142 1.09 10.95 -2.60
N ILE A 143 1.63 11.96 -1.90
CA ILE A 143 2.64 12.85 -2.48
C ILE A 143 3.75 13.14 -1.46
N THR A 144 4.99 13.14 -1.90
CA THR A 144 6.14 13.49 -1.07
C THR A 144 7.14 14.32 -1.84
N GLY A 145 8.03 15.01 -1.12
CA GLY A 145 9.10 15.73 -1.78
C GLY A 145 10.14 16.26 -0.81
N LEU A 146 11.33 16.52 -1.37
CA LEU A 146 12.49 17.08 -0.66
C LEU A 146 12.63 18.56 -0.98
N SER A 147 12.89 19.42 0.04
CA SER A 147 13.27 20.83 -0.15
C SER A 147 12.22 21.60 -0.96
N ALA A 148 12.55 22.11 -2.15
CA ALA A 148 11.57 22.74 -3.05
C ALA A 148 10.44 21.78 -3.44
N GLY A 149 10.74 20.48 -3.66
CA GLY A 149 9.73 19.44 -3.82
C GLY A 149 8.85 19.27 -2.58
N GLY A 150 9.41 19.43 -1.37
CA GLY A 150 8.67 19.44 -0.12
C GLY A 150 7.73 20.65 0.01
N GLY A 151 8.20 21.85 -0.38
CA GLY A 151 7.37 23.05 -0.44
C GLY A 151 6.23 22.92 -1.45
N MET A 152 6.51 22.34 -2.64
CA MET A 152 5.46 22.03 -3.62
C MET A 152 4.51 20.96 -3.09
N THR A 153 4.99 19.93 -2.41
CA THR A 153 4.15 18.92 -1.74
C THR A 153 3.18 19.57 -0.77
N ALA A 154 3.63 20.47 0.11
CA ALA A 154 2.76 21.17 1.04
C ALA A 154 1.67 21.97 0.32
N ASN A 155 2.01 22.67 -0.79
CA ASN A 155 1.04 23.39 -1.61
C ASN A 155 0.05 22.45 -2.32
N MET A 156 0.51 21.29 -2.82
CA MET A 156 -0.35 20.28 -3.44
C MET A 156 -1.37 19.72 -2.46
N LEU A 157 -0.95 19.43 -1.23
CA LEU A 157 -1.85 18.96 -0.16
C LEU A 157 -2.91 20.03 0.19
N ALA A 158 -2.53 21.30 0.19
CA ALA A 158 -3.45 22.41 0.44
C ALA A 158 -4.41 22.65 -0.74
N ALA A 159 -3.90 22.61 -1.98
CA ALA A 159 -4.68 22.93 -3.18
C ALA A 159 -5.56 21.75 -3.66
N TYR A 160 -5.16 20.51 -3.39
CA TYR A 160 -5.81 19.27 -3.86
C TYR A 160 -6.04 18.24 -2.73
N PRO A 161 -6.67 18.64 -1.61
CA PRO A 161 -6.99 17.70 -0.54
C PRO A 161 -8.00 16.62 -0.96
N ASP A 162 -8.69 16.84 -2.06
CA ASP A 162 -9.62 15.91 -2.73
C ASP A 162 -8.93 14.89 -3.63
N VAL A 163 -7.61 15.00 -3.85
CA VAL A 163 -6.81 14.09 -4.67
C VAL A 163 -5.87 13.26 -3.80
N PHE A 164 -5.24 13.89 -2.80
CA PHE A 164 -4.21 13.25 -2.00
C PHE A 164 -4.77 12.76 -0.66
N ALA A 165 -4.65 11.45 -0.40
CA ALA A 165 -4.97 10.85 0.88
C ALA A 165 -3.95 11.18 1.98
N GLY A 166 -2.70 11.44 1.58
CA GLY A 166 -1.63 11.83 2.49
C GLY A 166 -0.43 12.43 1.78
N GLY A 167 0.43 13.10 2.56
CA GLY A 167 1.67 13.65 2.06
C GLY A 167 2.82 13.58 3.05
N ALA A 168 4.06 13.75 2.52
CA ALA A 168 5.25 13.85 3.35
C ALA A 168 6.16 14.98 2.86
N VAL A 169 6.45 15.90 3.77
CA VAL A 169 7.28 17.08 3.52
C VAL A 169 8.66 16.85 4.16
N ALA A 170 9.68 16.61 3.35
CA ALA A 170 11.03 16.41 3.83
C ALA A 170 11.89 17.68 3.64
N SER A 171 12.48 18.19 4.72
CA SER A 171 13.27 19.44 4.73
C SER A 171 12.60 20.54 3.90
N GLY A 172 11.27 20.67 4.05
CA GLY A 172 10.41 21.51 3.21
C GLY A 172 9.77 22.68 4.00
N LEU A 173 8.75 23.27 3.42
CA LEU A 173 8.20 24.54 3.88
C LEU A 173 6.67 24.48 4.00
N PRO A 174 6.07 25.28 4.89
CA PRO A 174 4.62 25.38 5.02
C PRO A 174 3.94 25.83 3.71
N ALA A 175 2.76 25.30 3.45
CA ALA A 175 1.96 25.70 2.30
C ALA A 175 1.71 27.21 2.34
N ARG A 176 1.94 27.87 1.18
CA ARG A 176 1.76 29.33 1.01
C ARG A 176 2.58 30.18 1.97
N CYS A 177 3.73 29.67 2.45
CA CYS A 177 4.66 30.45 3.25
C CYS A 177 5.22 31.64 2.45
N ALA A 178 5.38 31.48 1.14
CA ALA A 178 5.90 32.49 0.23
C ALA A 178 5.06 32.55 -1.07
N GLU A 179 5.01 33.73 -1.67
CA GLU A 179 4.39 34.01 -2.97
C GLU A 179 5.35 34.77 -3.91
N THR A 180 6.62 34.93 -3.51
CA THR A 180 7.70 35.52 -4.31
C THR A 180 9.02 34.88 -3.94
N LEU A 181 10.03 34.96 -4.82
CA LEU A 181 11.37 34.44 -4.57
C LEU A 181 12.02 35.04 -3.31
N THR A 182 11.86 36.34 -3.08
CA THR A 182 12.39 37.01 -1.86
C THR A 182 11.73 36.46 -0.60
N ALA A 183 10.41 36.28 -0.61
CA ALA A 183 9.68 35.69 0.49
C ALA A 183 10.06 34.21 0.69
N ALA A 184 10.42 33.48 -0.39
CA ALA A 184 10.89 32.09 -0.30
C ALA A 184 12.17 31.99 0.54
N TYR A 185 13.15 32.85 0.30
CA TYR A 185 14.38 32.89 1.13
C TYR A 185 14.05 33.25 2.59
N THR A 186 13.16 34.20 2.82
CA THR A 186 12.70 34.51 4.17
C THR A 186 12.09 33.30 4.85
N CYS A 187 11.17 32.59 4.16
CA CYS A 187 10.55 31.38 4.69
C CYS A 187 11.60 30.29 4.99
N MET A 188 12.56 30.07 4.11
CA MET A 188 13.62 29.07 4.29
C MET A 188 14.45 29.31 5.55
N TYR A 189 14.92 30.55 5.74
CA TYR A 189 15.89 30.89 6.80
C TYR A 189 15.26 31.39 8.09
N SER A 190 14.09 31.99 8.03
CA SER A 190 13.38 32.59 9.17
C SER A 190 11.89 32.65 8.84
N PRO A 191 11.17 31.50 8.91
CA PRO A 191 9.75 31.49 8.58
C PRO A 191 9.01 32.51 9.45
N PRO A 192 7.96 33.14 8.93
CA PRO A 192 7.13 34.06 9.71
C PRO A 192 6.52 33.31 10.89
N ASP A 193 6.66 33.86 12.08
CA ASP A 193 6.03 33.37 13.31
C ASP A 193 4.52 33.68 13.22
N ARG A 194 3.73 32.66 12.86
CA ARG A 194 2.26 32.73 12.73
C ARG A 194 1.62 31.78 13.73
N THR A 195 0.46 32.17 14.22
CA THR A 195 -0.34 31.24 15.04
C THR A 195 -0.79 30.03 14.21
N PRO A 196 -1.04 28.87 14.83
CA PRO A 196 -1.58 27.70 14.13
C PRO A 196 -2.84 28.02 13.33
N ALA A 197 -3.73 28.89 13.83
CA ALA A 197 -4.92 29.34 13.12
C ALA A 197 -4.58 30.10 11.84
N GLN A 198 -3.63 31.03 11.89
CA GLN A 198 -3.20 31.78 10.70
C GLN A 198 -2.58 30.86 9.63
N TRP A 199 -1.78 29.85 10.08
CA TRP A 199 -1.23 28.86 9.17
C TRP A 199 -2.31 27.98 8.57
N GLY A 200 -3.25 27.46 9.35
CA GLY A 200 -4.37 26.65 8.87
C GLY A 200 -5.28 27.41 7.90
N ASP A 201 -5.49 28.70 8.11
CA ASP A 201 -6.30 29.55 7.20
C ASP A 201 -5.67 29.66 5.81
N LEU A 202 -4.34 29.65 5.69
CA LEU A 202 -3.66 29.61 4.39
C LEU A 202 -3.99 28.32 3.62
N VAL A 203 -4.02 27.17 4.29
CA VAL A 203 -4.41 25.88 3.68
C VAL A 203 -5.88 25.91 3.29
N ARG A 204 -6.77 26.30 4.21
CA ARG A 204 -8.22 26.36 3.93
C ARG A 204 -8.55 27.29 2.78
N SER A 205 -7.81 28.41 2.64
CA SER A 205 -8.00 29.36 1.53
C SER A 205 -7.49 28.82 0.17
N ALA A 206 -6.58 27.86 0.16
CA ALA A 206 -6.08 27.22 -1.06
C ALA A 206 -6.96 26.06 -1.52
N ALA A 207 -7.70 25.45 -0.62
CA ALA A 207 -8.55 24.29 -0.86
C ALA A 207 -9.87 24.67 -1.57
N PRO A 208 -10.55 23.71 -2.23
CA PRO A 208 -11.91 23.89 -2.70
C PRO A 208 -12.87 24.30 -1.59
N ALA A 209 -13.82 25.18 -1.90
CA ALA A 209 -14.84 25.56 -0.94
C ALA A 209 -15.62 24.32 -0.43
N GLY A 210 -15.84 24.25 0.88
CA GLY A 210 -16.55 23.14 1.51
C GLY A 210 -15.69 21.88 1.76
N THR A 211 -14.37 21.97 1.64
CA THR A 211 -13.47 20.86 2.04
C THR A 211 -13.64 20.53 3.51
N THR A 212 -13.94 19.25 3.81
CA THR A 212 -14.14 18.73 5.17
C THR A 212 -13.21 17.58 5.51
N SER A 213 -12.50 17.03 4.51
CA SER A 213 -11.53 15.95 4.68
C SER A 213 -10.14 16.44 4.28
N TRP A 214 -9.14 16.10 5.08
CA TRP A 214 -7.78 16.56 4.89
C TRP A 214 -6.80 15.40 4.79
N PRO A 215 -5.70 15.55 4.01
CA PRO A 215 -4.66 14.53 3.92
C PRO A 215 -3.91 14.37 5.23
N ARG A 216 -3.44 13.16 5.52
CA ARG A 216 -2.51 12.89 6.62
C ARG A 216 -1.11 13.37 6.24
N VAL A 217 -0.38 13.99 7.17
CA VAL A 217 0.89 14.66 6.84
C VAL A 217 2.04 14.19 7.72
N ALA A 218 3.09 13.65 7.08
CA ALA A 218 4.38 13.40 7.70
C ALA A 218 5.34 14.56 7.42
N ILE A 219 6.13 14.97 8.42
CA ILE A 219 7.07 16.09 8.35
C ILE A 219 8.45 15.58 8.79
N TRP A 220 9.44 15.62 7.89
CA TRP A 220 10.79 15.16 8.12
C TRP A 220 11.76 16.32 8.16
N GLN A 221 12.54 16.47 9.26
CA GLN A 221 13.43 17.60 9.43
C GLN A 221 14.73 17.22 10.16
N GLY A 222 15.85 17.58 9.58
CA GLY A 222 17.15 17.50 10.24
C GLY A 222 17.35 18.66 11.20
N THR A 223 17.82 18.39 12.44
CA THR A 223 18.03 19.45 13.45
C THR A 223 19.21 20.37 13.14
N ALA A 224 20.14 19.96 12.27
CA ALA A 224 21.28 20.76 11.80
C ALA A 224 21.08 21.34 10.40
N ASP A 225 19.86 21.32 9.86
CA ASP A 225 19.56 21.90 8.55
C ASP A 225 19.73 23.42 8.57
N THR A 226 20.66 23.92 7.77
CA THR A 226 20.96 25.35 7.63
C THR A 226 20.38 25.97 6.38
N THR A 227 19.81 25.17 5.48
CA THR A 227 19.18 25.61 4.23
C THR A 227 17.70 25.86 4.40
N VAL A 228 16.97 24.87 4.93
CA VAL A 228 15.59 25.03 5.38
C VAL A 228 15.59 24.82 6.89
N ARG A 229 15.56 25.94 7.60
CA ARG A 229 15.73 25.93 9.07
C ARG A 229 14.68 25.07 9.76
N PRO A 230 15.04 24.36 10.85
CA PRO A 230 14.14 23.46 11.59
C PRO A 230 12.85 24.12 12.09
N ALA A 231 12.82 25.44 12.24
CA ALA A 231 11.61 26.19 12.55
C ALA A 231 10.47 25.92 11.53
N ASN A 232 10.80 25.64 10.26
CA ASN A 232 9.80 25.29 9.25
C ASN A 232 9.03 24.02 9.59
N ALA A 233 9.64 23.05 10.25
CA ALA A 233 8.92 21.84 10.70
C ALA A 233 7.92 22.17 11.83
N THR A 234 8.23 23.13 12.69
CA THR A 234 7.29 23.64 13.69
C THR A 234 6.09 24.31 13.03
N GLU A 235 6.32 25.18 12.06
CA GLU A 235 5.25 25.88 11.33
C GLU A 235 4.41 24.91 10.50
N LEU A 236 5.02 23.89 9.89
CA LEU A 236 4.29 22.80 9.19
C LEU A 236 3.40 22.03 10.17
N ARG A 237 3.94 21.66 11.34
CA ARG A 237 3.14 20.99 12.38
C ARG A 237 1.95 21.87 12.77
N ASP A 238 2.18 23.13 13.06
CA ASP A 238 1.14 24.09 13.49
C ASP A 238 0.08 24.27 12.41
N GLN A 239 0.52 24.33 11.15
CA GLN A 239 -0.36 24.43 10.00
C GLN A 239 -1.30 23.22 9.91
N TRP A 240 -0.76 22.02 9.90
CA TRP A 240 -1.54 20.80 9.63
C TRP A 240 -2.31 20.31 10.85
N THR A 241 -1.81 20.50 12.07
CA THR A 241 -2.60 20.20 13.28
C THR A 241 -3.80 21.12 13.39
N ASN A 242 -3.67 22.41 13.05
CA ASN A 242 -4.80 23.33 13.01
C ASN A 242 -5.83 22.97 11.91
N VAL A 243 -5.36 22.54 10.75
CA VAL A 243 -6.23 22.07 9.64
C VAL A 243 -7.07 20.87 10.09
N TRP A 244 -6.44 19.93 10.79
CA TRP A 244 -7.10 18.74 11.35
C TRP A 244 -7.94 19.03 12.61
N GLY A 245 -7.84 20.24 13.18
CA GLY A 245 -8.55 20.59 14.41
C GLY A 245 -8.00 19.88 15.65
N VAL A 246 -6.74 19.43 15.62
CA VAL A 246 -6.06 18.78 16.74
C VAL A 246 -5.14 19.76 17.47
N GLY A 247 -4.85 19.48 18.75
CA GLY A 247 -4.00 20.33 19.58
C GLY A 247 -2.52 20.26 19.23
N GLN A 248 -1.73 21.20 19.80
CA GLN A 248 -0.28 21.27 19.60
C GLN A 248 0.51 20.34 20.55
N THR A 249 -0.17 19.66 21.47
CA THR A 249 0.44 18.65 22.33
C THR A 249 0.42 17.30 21.61
N PRO A 250 1.55 16.65 21.40
CA PRO A 250 1.56 15.34 20.74
C PRO A 250 0.84 14.31 21.60
N SER A 251 0.08 13.43 20.94
CA SER A 251 -0.54 12.26 21.57
C SER A 251 0.52 11.23 21.99
N ARG A 252 1.61 11.14 21.20
CA ARG A 252 2.73 10.22 21.43
C ARG A 252 4.06 10.83 21.02
N THR A 253 5.14 10.37 21.67
CA THR A 253 6.52 10.67 21.29
C THR A 253 7.34 9.39 21.38
N ARG A 254 8.10 9.10 20.32
CA ARG A 254 8.92 7.88 20.19
C ARG A 254 10.34 8.22 19.81
N SER A 255 11.28 7.41 20.30
CA SER A 255 12.66 7.42 19.80
C SER A 255 12.80 6.29 18.77
N LEU A 256 13.28 6.63 17.59
CA LEU A 256 13.56 5.71 16.49
C LEU A 256 15.07 5.60 16.27
N THR A 257 15.49 4.71 15.38
CA THR A 257 16.88 4.58 14.94
C THR A 257 17.41 5.88 14.32
N GLY A 258 18.72 5.97 14.10
CA GLY A 258 19.36 7.14 13.49
C GLY A 258 19.22 8.45 14.28
N GLY A 259 19.02 8.37 15.62
CA GLY A 259 18.82 9.53 16.46
C GLY A 259 17.53 10.30 16.16
N THR A 260 16.52 9.63 15.65
CA THR A 260 15.25 10.25 15.24
C THR A 260 14.24 10.24 16.38
N THR A 261 13.57 11.37 16.60
CA THR A 261 12.39 11.49 17.46
C THR A 261 11.16 11.68 16.58
N ALA A 262 10.18 10.82 16.72
CA ALA A 262 8.88 10.94 16.09
C ALA A 262 7.84 11.44 17.10
N THR A 263 7.07 12.46 16.75
CA THR A 263 5.93 12.98 17.53
C THR A 263 4.67 12.88 16.71
N THR A 264 3.63 12.28 17.27
CA THR A 264 2.36 11.99 16.59
C THR A 264 1.26 12.87 17.18
N TYR A 265 0.38 13.36 16.31
CA TYR A 265 -0.83 14.12 16.63
C TYR A 265 -2.02 13.38 16.04
N ASP A 266 -2.81 12.75 16.91
CA ASP A 266 -3.94 11.93 16.50
C ASP A 266 -5.20 12.78 16.27
N ASP A 267 -6.02 12.34 15.31
CA ASP A 267 -7.36 12.85 15.13
C ASP A 267 -8.30 12.38 16.28
N PRO A 268 -9.53 12.89 16.35
CA PRO A 268 -10.47 12.49 17.42
C PRO A 268 -10.82 11.00 17.43
N THR A 269 -10.48 10.24 16.38
CA THR A 269 -10.70 8.79 16.32
C THR A 269 -9.49 7.98 16.81
N GLY A 270 -8.39 8.66 17.17
CA GLY A 270 -7.13 8.05 17.58
C GLY A 270 -6.21 7.63 16.44
N ARG A 271 -6.50 8.10 15.19
CA ARG A 271 -5.64 7.83 14.05
C ARG A 271 -4.61 8.96 13.88
N PRO A 272 -3.34 8.64 13.58
CA PRO A 272 -2.33 9.65 13.32
C PRO A 272 -2.74 10.57 12.16
N ALA A 273 -2.95 11.86 12.43
CA ALA A 273 -3.26 12.88 11.44
C ALA A 273 -1.99 13.58 10.96
N VAL A 274 -1.09 13.90 11.90
CA VAL A 274 0.20 14.55 11.63
C VAL A 274 1.30 13.82 12.40
N GLU A 275 2.42 13.54 11.74
CA GLU A 275 3.65 13.06 12.38
C GLU A 275 4.84 13.96 12.04
N VAL A 276 5.66 14.27 13.05
CA VAL A 276 6.90 15.03 12.88
C VAL A 276 8.08 14.15 13.27
N TYR A 277 8.99 13.98 12.34
CA TYR A 277 10.23 13.23 12.52
C TYR A 277 11.40 14.20 12.57
N SER A 278 11.99 14.36 13.73
CA SER A 278 13.16 15.20 13.99
C SER A 278 14.41 14.33 14.02
N VAL A 279 15.29 14.48 13.02
CA VAL A 279 16.51 13.68 12.87
C VAL A 279 17.68 14.45 13.45
N SER A 280 18.24 13.98 14.57
CA SER A 280 19.32 14.66 15.31
C SER A 280 20.60 14.77 14.48
N GLY A 281 21.15 15.98 14.38
CA GLY A 281 22.40 16.25 13.67
C GLY A 281 22.31 16.17 12.14
N MET A 282 21.18 15.79 11.56
CA MET A 282 21.03 15.71 10.11
C MET A 282 21.01 17.13 9.51
N ALA A 283 21.78 17.32 8.45
CA ALA A 283 21.81 18.53 7.64
C ALA A 283 20.63 18.55 6.65
N HIS A 284 20.66 19.48 5.66
CA HIS A 284 19.65 19.57 4.61
C HIS A 284 19.66 18.35 3.69
N GLY A 285 18.57 17.60 3.64
CA GLY A 285 18.48 16.42 2.79
C GLY A 285 17.31 15.50 3.15
N LEU A 286 17.23 14.39 2.43
CA LEU A 286 16.34 13.27 2.69
C LEU A 286 17.06 12.23 3.57
N ALA A 287 16.43 11.81 4.64
CA ALA A 287 16.92 10.72 5.48
C ALA A 287 16.76 9.38 4.75
N VAL A 288 17.85 8.64 4.56
CA VAL A 288 17.89 7.30 3.98
C VAL A 288 18.67 6.37 4.91
N ASP A 289 18.49 5.06 4.76
CA ASP A 289 19.23 4.02 5.48
C ASP A 289 19.52 2.87 4.51
N PRO A 290 20.65 2.92 3.80
CA PRO A 290 21.01 1.91 2.81
C PRO A 290 21.22 0.53 3.45
N GLY A 291 20.64 -0.51 2.84
CA GLY A 291 20.81 -1.88 3.31
C GLY A 291 19.68 -2.79 2.83
N GLY A 292 19.71 -4.03 3.29
CA GLY A 292 18.75 -5.08 2.94
C GLY A 292 17.72 -5.41 4.03
N GLY A 293 17.75 -4.69 5.17
CA GLY A 293 16.81 -4.90 6.26
C GLY A 293 15.39 -4.42 5.93
N ALA A 294 14.42 -4.87 6.72
CA ALA A 294 13.01 -4.56 6.50
C ALA A 294 12.72 -3.05 6.56
N GLU A 295 13.39 -2.32 7.44
CA GLU A 295 13.22 -0.87 7.63
C GLU A 295 14.20 -0.03 6.81
N GLN A 296 15.17 -0.69 6.15
CA GLN A 296 16.20 -0.02 5.38
C GLN A 296 15.76 0.23 3.94
N CYS A 297 16.09 1.39 3.42
CA CYS A 297 15.86 1.73 2.03
C CYS A 297 16.66 2.96 1.58
N GLY A 298 16.74 3.12 0.26
CA GLY A 298 17.42 4.22 -0.39
C GLY A 298 18.93 3.99 -0.55
N ALA A 299 19.59 5.02 -1.02
CA ALA A 299 21.05 5.06 -1.21
C ALA A 299 21.59 6.44 -0.85
N THR A 300 22.81 6.49 -0.31
CA THR A 300 23.47 7.77 0.00
C THR A 300 23.80 8.54 -1.26
N GLY A 301 23.81 9.85 -1.16
CA GLY A 301 24.15 10.77 -2.25
C GLY A 301 24.13 12.21 -1.80
N THR A 302 24.30 13.13 -2.73
CA THR A 302 24.14 14.55 -2.43
C THR A 302 22.69 14.80 -2.00
N TYR A 303 22.50 15.26 -0.76
CA TYR A 303 21.20 15.45 -0.10
C TYR A 303 20.43 14.16 0.24
N TYR A 304 21.09 12.97 0.23
CA TYR A 304 20.55 11.72 0.72
C TYR A 304 21.44 11.20 1.84
N LEU A 305 21.00 11.36 3.08
CA LEU A 305 21.84 11.28 4.27
C LEU A 305 21.55 10.01 5.05
N ASP A 306 22.62 9.24 5.33
CA ASP A 306 22.58 7.96 6.02
C ASP A 306 22.21 8.18 7.49
N THR A 307 20.95 7.93 7.83
CA THR A 307 20.39 8.08 9.19
C THR A 307 19.29 7.07 9.47
N ILE A 308 18.13 7.22 8.82
CA ILE A 308 16.93 6.39 8.94
C ILE A 308 16.18 6.44 7.61
N CYS A 309 15.56 5.37 7.17
CA CYS A 309 14.78 5.42 5.92
C CYS A 309 13.45 6.16 6.12
N SER A 310 13.42 7.45 5.77
CA SER A 310 12.20 8.27 5.84
C SER A 310 11.06 7.74 4.98
N SER A 311 11.37 7.21 3.80
CA SER A 311 10.37 6.65 2.88
C SER A 311 9.68 5.42 3.47
N TYR A 312 10.40 4.57 4.20
CA TYR A 312 9.81 3.41 4.90
C TYR A 312 8.81 3.84 5.97
N HIS A 313 9.22 4.72 6.89
CA HIS A 313 8.33 5.18 7.97
C HIS A 313 7.14 5.97 7.41
N THR A 314 7.34 6.74 6.34
CA THR A 314 6.25 7.43 5.64
C THR A 314 5.28 6.47 4.98
N ALA A 315 5.78 5.43 4.28
CA ALA A 315 4.93 4.41 3.66
C ALA A 315 4.05 3.70 4.70
N ARG A 316 4.62 3.39 5.87
CA ARG A 316 3.87 2.82 7.00
C ARG A 316 2.85 3.80 7.57
N PHE A 317 3.23 5.05 7.80
CA PHE A 317 2.31 6.10 8.25
C PHE A 317 1.10 6.23 7.32
N TRP A 318 1.26 6.00 6.02
CA TRP A 318 0.17 6.00 5.05
C TRP A 318 -0.58 4.66 4.94
N GLY A 319 -0.04 3.56 5.50
CA GLY A 319 -0.59 2.22 5.35
C GLY A 319 -0.36 1.62 3.96
N LEU A 320 0.82 1.87 3.36
CA LEU A 320 1.19 1.32 2.06
C LEU A 320 1.79 -0.09 2.16
N ASP A 321 2.15 -0.53 3.34
CA ASP A 321 2.76 -1.83 3.62
C ASP A 321 1.81 -3.04 3.50
N GLY A 322 0.63 -2.83 2.95
CA GLY A 322 -0.36 -3.88 2.65
C GLY A 322 -1.40 -4.09 3.74
N ASP A 323 -1.27 -3.39 4.87
CA ASP A 323 -2.09 -3.62 6.06
C ASP A 323 -3.37 -2.77 6.13
N GLY A 324 -3.89 -2.36 4.98
CA GLY A 324 -5.26 -1.83 4.84
C GLY A 324 -5.65 -0.67 5.77
N GLY A 325 -4.75 0.26 6.00
CA GLY A 325 -5.04 1.57 6.60
C GLY A 325 -5.64 1.53 7.99
N GLY A 326 -4.81 1.53 9.02
CA GLY A 326 -5.26 1.77 10.40
C GLY A 326 -4.39 1.18 11.49
N GLU A 327 -3.34 0.43 11.15
CA GLU A 327 -2.40 -0.04 12.15
C GLU A 327 -1.39 1.05 12.48
N SER A 328 -1.32 1.41 13.75
CA SER A 328 -0.35 2.39 14.25
C SER A 328 1.06 1.83 14.08
N PRO A 329 2.04 2.63 13.57
CA PRO A 329 3.46 2.25 13.61
C PRO A 329 3.97 1.98 15.03
N ASP A 330 3.13 2.22 16.01
CA ASP A 330 3.43 2.23 17.45
C ASP A 330 3.00 0.96 18.18
N GLY A 331 2.37 0.02 17.51
CA GLY A 331 2.05 -1.27 18.10
C GLY A 331 3.30 -2.12 18.35
N PRO A 332 3.17 -3.21 19.08
CA PRO A 332 4.26 -4.16 19.30
C PRO A 332 4.92 -4.60 17.99
N PRO A 333 6.20 -5.00 17.99
CA PRO A 333 6.85 -5.47 16.77
C PRO A 333 6.09 -6.63 16.13
N ALA A 334 6.25 -6.76 14.81
CA ALA A 334 5.63 -7.85 14.06
C ALA A 334 6.01 -9.21 14.66
N PRO A 335 5.04 -10.11 14.90
CA PRO A 335 5.35 -11.48 15.28
C PRO A 335 6.23 -12.16 14.24
N ALA A 336 7.04 -13.12 14.64
CA ALA A 336 7.69 -14.03 13.70
C ALA A 336 6.62 -14.72 12.83
N ARG A 337 7.01 -15.12 11.61
CA ARG A 337 6.10 -15.84 10.69
C ARG A 337 5.43 -17.00 11.44
N PRO A 338 4.09 -17.08 11.48
CA PRO A 338 3.42 -18.18 12.18
C PRO A 338 3.73 -19.53 11.54
N ALA A 339 3.74 -20.57 12.38
CA ALA A 339 3.85 -21.94 11.93
C ALA A 339 2.47 -22.60 11.88
N VAL A 340 2.19 -23.36 10.83
CA VAL A 340 1.01 -24.24 10.75
C VAL A 340 1.31 -25.50 11.56
N THR A 341 0.52 -25.77 12.60
CA THR A 341 0.71 -26.93 13.48
C THR A 341 -0.19 -28.11 13.15
N ALA A 342 -1.38 -27.83 12.59
CA ALA A 342 -2.31 -28.84 12.13
C ALA A 342 -3.28 -28.29 11.08
N THR A 343 -3.75 -29.15 10.19
CA THR A 343 -4.86 -28.90 9.27
C THR A 343 -5.84 -30.07 9.30
N THR A 344 -7.12 -29.76 9.21
CA THR A 344 -8.21 -30.73 8.99
C THR A 344 -9.01 -30.31 7.77
N ASP A 345 -10.12 -30.99 7.47
CA ASP A 345 -10.99 -30.63 6.35
C ASP A 345 -11.62 -29.24 6.52
N THR A 346 -11.75 -28.74 7.75
CA THR A 346 -12.47 -27.52 8.07
C THR A 346 -11.72 -26.58 9.01
N THR A 347 -10.47 -26.88 9.37
CA THR A 347 -9.70 -26.05 10.32
C THR A 347 -8.23 -25.94 9.93
N VAL A 348 -7.63 -24.81 10.32
CA VAL A 348 -6.18 -24.56 10.29
C VAL A 348 -5.74 -24.09 11.67
N SER A 349 -4.76 -24.76 12.28
CA SER A 349 -4.16 -24.38 13.56
C SER A 349 -2.80 -23.73 13.34
N LEU A 350 -2.62 -22.55 13.97
CA LEU A 350 -1.43 -21.72 13.88
C LEU A 350 -0.79 -21.53 15.25
N THR A 351 0.52 -21.35 15.29
CA THR A 351 1.28 -20.93 16.48
C THR A 351 2.36 -19.93 16.07
N TRP A 352 2.77 -19.08 17.02
CA TRP A 352 3.84 -18.09 16.83
C TRP A 352 4.56 -17.83 18.16
N GLU A 353 5.68 -17.14 18.12
CA GLU A 353 6.42 -16.76 19.32
C GLU A 353 5.78 -15.52 19.97
N ALA A 354 5.85 -15.45 21.30
CA ALA A 354 5.36 -14.30 22.04
C ALA A 354 6.15 -13.05 21.66
N VAL A 355 5.40 -11.95 21.42
CA VAL A 355 5.98 -10.64 21.16
C VAL A 355 6.00 -9.84 22.44
N ALA A 356 7.12 -9.16 22.72
CA ALA A 356 7.23 -8.24 23.85
C ALA A 356 6.15 -7.15 23.75
N GLU A 357 5.58 -6.77 24.89
CA GLU A 357 4.53 -5.74 25.01
C GLU A 357 3.17 -6.12 24.38
N ALA A 358 3.04 -7.28 23.74
CA ALA A 358 1.76 -7.75 23.24
C ALA A 358 0.83 -8.19 24.38
N ALA A 359 -0.37 -7.61 24.44
CA ALA A 359 -1.46 -8.04 25.30
C ALA A 359 -2.38 -9.04 24.58
N SER A 360 -2.46 -8.97 23.25
CA SER A 360 -3.25 -9.88 22.42
C SER A 360 -2.73 -9.90 20.98
N TYR A 361 -3.35 -10.70 20.12
CA TYR A 361 -3.00 -10.86 18.71
C TYR A 361 -4.24 -10.84 17.84
N HIS A 362 -4.20 -10.14 16.72
CA HIS A 362 -5.16 -10.22 15.63
C HIS A 362 -4.67 -11.26 14.62
N VAL A 363 -5.54 -12.20 14.24
CA VAL A 363 -5.26 -13.20 13.21
C VAL A 363 -6.05 -12.86 11.96
N HIS A 364 -5.36 -12.77 10.84
CA HIS A 364 -5.96 -12.47 9.54
C HIS A 364 -5.84 -13.68 8.61
N ARG A 365 -6.91 -13.94 7.86
CA ARG A 365 -6.95 -14.90 6.75
C ARG A 365 -7.26 -14.12 5.47
N ASP A 366 -6.40 -14.26 4.47
CA ASP A 366 -6.54 -13.60 3.15
C ASP A 366 -6.78 -12.08 3.30
N GLY A 367 -6.06 -11.44 4.23
CA GLY A 367 -6.17 -10.01 4.54
C GLY A 367 -7.36 -9.61 5.44
N THR A 368 -8.28 -10.53 5.76
CA THR A 368 -9.44 -10.26 6.62
C THR A 368 -9.23 -10.81 8.03
N ARG A 369 -9.47 -9.98 9.07
CA ARG A 369 -9.37 -10.42 10.45
C ARG A 369 -10.41 -11.49 10.78
N VAL A 370 -9.96 -12.69 11.14
CA VAL A 370 -10.79 -13.85 11.49
C VAL A 370 -10.84 -14.12 13.00
N GLY A 371 -9.93 -13.51 13.78
CA GLY A 371 -9.96 -13.67 15.23
C GLY A 371 -9.04 -12.75 16.01
N THR A 372 -9.24 -12.76 17.33
CA THR A 372 -8.37 -12.11 18.32
C THR A 372 -8.11 -13.12 19.45
N THR A 373 -6.86 -13.23 19.90
CA THR A 373 -6.48 -14.13 21.00
C THR A 373 -5.38 -13.49 21.84
N ALA A 374 -5.38 -13.74 23.16
CA ALA A 374 -4.27 -13.41 24.04
C ALA A 374 -3.19 -14.53 24.08
N ALA A 375 -3.49 -15.68 23.51
CA ALA A 375 -2.56 -16.79 23.41
C ALA A 375 -1.69 -16.67 22.14
N THR A 376 -0.56 -17.38 22.11
CA THR A 376 0.33 -17.45 20.96
C THR A 376 -0.03 -18.57 19.99
N HIS A 377 -1.30 -18.92 19.95
CA HIS A 377 -1.87 -19.90 19.02
C HIS A 377 -3.32 -19.51 18.66
N TYR A 378 -3.78 -19.98 17.53
CA TYR A 378 -5.16 -19.78 17.06
C TYR A 378 -5.57 -20.95 16.16
N THR A 379 -6.84 -21.33 16.23
CA THR A 379 -7.41 -22.32 15.31
C THR A 379 -8.54 -21.62 14.53
N ASP A 380 -8.34 -21.46 13.23
CA ASP A 380 -9.35 -21.00 12.30
C ASP A 380 -10.27 -22.17 11.94
N THR A 381 -11.57 -21.94 11.92
CA THR A 381 -12.59 -22.97 11.76
C THR A 381 -13.62 -22.58 10.70
N GLY A 382 -14.41 -23.54 10.22
CA GLY A 382 -15.45 -23.29 9.23
C GLY A 382 -14.92 -23.10 7.82
N LEU A 383 -13.72 -23.61 7.54
CA LEU A 383 -13.12 -23.59 6.23
C LEU A 383 -13.72 -24.67 5.31
N ALA A 384 -13.63 -24.47 4.00
CA ALA A 384 -13.99 -25.51 3.05
C ALA A 384 -12.84 -26.53 2.90
N PRO A 385 -13.14 -27.82 2.69
CA PRO A 385 -12.12 -28.82 2.43
C PRO A 385 -11.31 -28.52 1.17
N GLY A 386 -9.99 -28.81 1.21
CA GLY A 386 -9.09 -28.65 0.07
C GLY A 386 -8.84 -27.20 -0.37
N THR A 387 -9.16 -26.20 0.48
CA THR A 387 -8.91 -24.79 0.18
C THR A 387 -7.60 -24.30 0.78
N THR A 388 -6.92 -23.39 0.07
CA THR A 388 -5.66 -22.80 0.50
C THR A 388 -5.90 -21.34 0.95
N HIS A 389 -5.38 -21.00 2.13
CA HIS A 389 -5.52 -19.68 2.73
C HIS A 389 -4.15 -19.14 3.18
N GLY A 390 -3.98 -17.80 3.07
CA GLY A 390 -2.83 -17.08 3.60
C GLY A 390 -3.15 -16.51 4.99
N TYR A 391 -2.25 -16.71 5.97
CA TYR A 391 -2.44 -16.23 7.34
C TYR A 391 -1.33 -15.28 7.76
N THR A 392 -1.70 -14.17 8.41
CA THR A 392 -0.80 -13.26 9.11
C THR A 392 -1.29 -13.02 10.53
N VAL A 393 -0.39 -12.64 11.42
CA VAL A 393 -0.69 -12.33 12.83
C VAL A 393 -0.08 -10.99 13.16
N ALA A 394 -0.87 -10.09 13.77
CA ALA A 394 -0.41 -8.80 14.29
C ALA A 394 -0.53 -8.77 15.82
N ALA A 395 0.50 -8.30 16.51
CA ALA A 395 0.48 -8.13 17.96
C ALA A 395 -0.26 -6.83 18.33
N VAL A 396 -0.95 -6.85 19.47
CA VAL A 396 -1.75 -5.72 19.98
C VAL A 396 -1.30 -5.45 21.42
N ASP A 397 -0.95 -4.21 21.76
CA ASP A 397 -0.55 -3.81 23.10
C ASP A 397 -1.72 -3.66 24.08
N ALA A 398 -1.42 -3.32 25.33
CA ALA A 398 -2.43 -3.11 26.37
C ALA A 398 -3.31 -1.86 26.14
N ALA A 399 -2.86 -0.92 25.31
CA ALA A 399 -3.63 0.25 24.90
C ALA A 399 -4.54 -0.02 23.70
N GLY A 400 -4.46 -1.23 23.10
CA GLY A 400 -5.22 -1.60 21.91
C GLY A 400 -4.54 -1.20 20.61
N THR A 401 -3.27 -0.76 20.65
CA THR A 401 -2.52 -0.40 19.46
C THR A 401 -2.07 -1.68 18.74
N VAL A 402 -2.37 -1.79 17.47
CA VAL A 402 -2.04 -2.96 16.64
C VAL A 402 -0.69 -2.71 15.97
N GLY A 403 0.25 -3.63 16.15
CA GLY A 403 1.53 -3.62 15.48
C GLY A 403 1.48 -4.17 14.06
N SER A 404 2.63 -4.17 13.39
CA SER A 404 2.74 -4.74 12.05
C SER A 404 2.44 -6.24 12.03
N PRO A 405 1.79 -6.76 10.98
CA PRO A 405 1.57 -8.18 10.84
C PRO A 405 2.88 -8.91 10.52
N SER A 406 2.88 -10.18 10.83
CA SER A 406 3.94 -11.13 10.47
C SER A 406 4.03 -11.33 8.95
N ALA A 407 5.15 -11.89 8.49
CA ALA A 407 5.18 -12.52 7.17
C ALA A 407 4.08 -13.59 7.05
N ALA A 408 3.46 -13.69 5.87
CA ALA A 408 2.35 -14.61 5.63
C ALA A 408 2.84 -16.08 5.63
N VAL A 409 2.00 -16.96 6.17
CA VAL A 409 2.12 -18.43 5.99
C VAL A 409 0.91 -18.94 5.21
N THR A 410 1.10 -19.83 4.27
CA THR A 410 0.01 -20.50 3.57
C THR A 410 -0.29 -21.85 4.21
N ALA A 411 -1.58 -22.19 4.32
CA ALA A 411 -2.06 -23.50 4.78
C ALA A 411 -3.20 -23.98 3.88
N THR A 412 -3.22 -25.29 3.62
CA THR A 412 -4.29 -25.94 2.85
C THR A 412 -5.02 -26.90 3.76
N THR A 413 -6.36 -26.79 3.83
CA THR A 413 -7.22 -27.77 4.54
C THR A 413 -7.12 -29.13 3.88
N THR A 414 -7.28 -30.19 4.68
CA THR A 414 -7.33 -31.56 4.15
C THR A 414 -8.65 -31.81 3.42
N GLY A 415 -8.78 -32.98 2.78
CA GLY A 415 -9.96 -33.36 2.00
C GLY A 415 -9.95 -32.82 0.55
N SER A 416 -10.95 -33.17 -0.20
CA SER A 416 -11.13 -32.66 -1.56
C SER A 416 -12.04 -31.44 -1.55
N PRO A 417 -11.80 -30.46 -2.42
CA PRO A 417 -12.73 -29.34 -2.59
C PRO A 417 -14.15 -29.84 -2.85
N PRO A 418 -15.18 -29.17 -2.36
CA PRO A 418 -16.56 -29.52 -2.62
C PRO A 418 -16.82 -29.54 -4.13
N THR A 419 -17.40 -30.64 -4.64
CA THR A 419 -17.69 -30.81 -6.06
C THR A 419 -19.15 -30.45 -6.32
N CYS A 420 -19.36 -29.49 -7.22
CA CYS A 420 -20.69 -29.13 -7.69
C CYS A 420 -20.95 -29.68 -9.09
N HIS A 421 -22.20 -30.09 -9.30
CA HIS A 421 -22.67 -30.59 -10.56
C HIS A 421 -23.92 -29.82 -11.00
N THR A 422 -23.85 -29.06 -12.08
CA THR A 422 -25.02 -28.38 -12.69
C THR A 422 -25.55 -29.22 -13.85
N ALA A 423 -26.76 -29.67 -13.75
CA ALA A 423 -27.37 -30.51 -14.75
C ALA A 423 -28.92 -30.50 -14.65
N SER A 424 -29.62 -31.03 -15.68
CA SER A 424 -31.06 -31.26 -15.59
C SER A 424 -31.40 -32.38 -14.59
N ASN A 425 -32.62 -32.35 -14.08
CA ASN A 425 -33.16 -33.39 -13.19
C ASN A 425 -32.97 -34.81 -13.78
N TYR A 426 -33.21 -34.97 -15.09
CA TYR A 426 -32.94 -36.22 -15.76
C TYR A 426 -31.47 -36.62 -15.72
N ALA A 427 -30.59 -35.69 -16.07
CA ALA A 427 -29.13 -35.96 -16.07
C ALA A 427 -28.56 -36.25 -14.67
N HIS A 428 -29.08 -35.60 -13.63
CA HIS A 428 -28.73 -35.95 -12.25
C HIS A 428 -29.13 -37.35 -11.87
N THR A 429 -30.32 -37.81 -12.28
CA THR A 429 -30.75 -39.20 -12.00
C THR A 429 -29.93 -40.23 -12.76
N VAL A 430 -29.59 -39.96 -14.02
CA VAL A 430 -28.70 -40.84 -14.82
C VAL A 430 -27.32 -40.94 -14.19
N ALA A 431 -26.82 -39.85 -13.61
CA ALA A 431 -25.51 -39.81 -12.96
C ALA A 431 -25.52 -40.29 -11.47
N GLY A 432 -26.65 -40.75 -10.95
CA GLY A 432 -26.79 -41.26 -9.57
C GLY A 432 -26.78 -40.17 -8.48
N ARG A 433 -26.83 -38.90 -8.87
CA ARG A 433 -26.85 -37.77 -7.94
C ARG A 433 -28.26 -37.40 -7.44
N ALA A 434 -29.27 -38.00 -8.05
CA ALA A 434 -30.67 -37.85 -7.67
C ALA A 434 -31.43 -39.12 -7.94
N TYR A 435 -32.65 -39.26 -7.36
CA TYR A 435 -33.54 -40.38 -7.61
C TYR A 435 -34.96 -39.86 -7.96
N VAL A 436 -35.78 -40.74 -8.57
CA VAL A 436 -37.16 -40.41 -8.97
C VAL A 436 -38.14 -41.13 -8.05
N SER A 437 -39.13 -40.42 -7.58
CA SER A 437 -40.29 -40.96 -6.85
C SER A 437 -41.56 -40.22 -7.24
N GLY A 438 -42.61 -40.93 -7.65
CA GLY A 438 -43.89 -40.32 -8.05
C GLY A 438 -43.79 -39.29 -9.20
N GLY A 439 -42.84 -39.42 -10.13
CA GLY A 439 -42.60 -38.49 -11.23
C GLY A 439 -41.84 -37.20 -10.85
N HIS A 440 -41.40 -37.07 -9.59
CA HIS A 440 -40.55 -36.01 -9.08
C HIS A 440 -39.16 -36.49 -8.78
N THR A 441 -38.21 -35.57 -8.88
CA THR A 441 -36.77 -35.81 -8.64
C THR A 441 -36.38 -35.32 -7.22
N TYR A 442 -35.51 -36.04 -6.57
CA TYR A 442 -34.99 -35.74 -5.24
C TYR A 442 -33.48 -35.92 -5.20
N ALA A 443 -32.74 -35.01 -4.58
CA ALA A 443 -31.29 -35.13 -4.43
C ALA A 443 -30.92 -36.38 -3.61
N ALA A 444 -29.96 -37.15 -4.07
CA ALA A 444 -29.53 -38.37 -3.39
C ALA A 444 -28.89 -38.04 -2.04
N GLY A 445 -29.15 -38.85 -0.99
CA GLY A 445 -28.68 -38.64 0.36
C GLY A 445 -29.51 -37.63 1.14
N SER A 446 -29.68 -36.39 0.67
CA SER A 446 -30.45 -35.34 1.39
C SER A 446 -31.97 -35.47 1.24
N GLY A 447 -32.44 -36.06 0.13
CA GLY A 447 -33.87 -36.13 -0.18
C GLY A 447 -34.52 -34.80 -0.52
N GLN A 448 -33.75 -33.76 -0.79
CA GLN A 448 -34.29 -32.42 -1.15
C GLN A 448 -35.07 -32.49 -2.47
N PRO A 449 -36.28 -31.91 -2.54
CA PRO A 449 -37.12 -31.96 -3.75
C PRO A 449 -36.53 -31.04 -4.82
N MET A 450 -36.36 -31.57 -6.04
CA MET A 450 -35.81 -30.91 -7.22
C MET A 450 -36.90 -30.61 -8.29
N GLY A 451 -38.17 -30.92 -8.03
CA GLY A 451 -39.27 -30.75 -8.99
C GLY A 451 -39.47 -31.93 -9.89
N LEU A 452 -40.11 -31.68 -11.06
CA LEU A 452 -40.46 -32.74 -12.00
C LEU A 452 -39.23 -33.40 -12.64
N TRP A 453 -39.32 -34.71 -12.89
CA TRP A 453 -38.33 -35.45 -13.64
C TRP A 453 -38.41 -35.13 -15.12
N ASN A 454 -37.52 -34.27 -15.61
CA ASN A 454 -37.46 -33.81 -16.98
C ASN A 454 -36.04 -33.32 -17.35
N THR A 455 -35.85 -32.94 -18.60
CA THR A 455 -34.59 -32.41 -19.15
C THR A 455 -34.50 -30.88 -19.08
N PHE A 456 -35.50 -30.16 -18.59
CA PHE A 456 -35.62 -28.71 -18.63
C PHE A 456 -35.35 -28.04 -17.25
N THR A 457 -35.76 -28.72 -16.17
CA THR A 457 -35.47 -28.24 -14.80
C THR A 457 -34.03 -28.56 -14.49
N VAL A 458 -33.23 -27.50 -14.23
CA VAL A 458 -31.80 -27.58 -13.96
C VAL A 458 -31.55 -27.18 -12.50
N HIS A 459 -30.73 -27.94 -11.83
CA HIS A 459 -30.21 -27.65 -10.49
C HIS A 459 -28.69 -27.78 -10.44
N THR A 460 -28.07 -27.06 -9.53
CA THR A 460 -26.69 -27.30 -9.11
C THR A 460 -26.73 -28.13 -7.82
N LEU A 461 -26.11 -29.29 -7.82
CA LEU A 461 -25.98 -30.16 -6.66
C LEU A 461 -24.55 -30.12 -6.13
N LEU A 462 -24.39 -29.83 -4.85
CA LEU A 462 -23.15 -29.91 -4.10
C LEU A 462 -23.04 -31.29 -3.46
N GLU A 463 -21.94 -31.99 -3.71
CA GLU A 463 -21.61 -33.22 -3.00
C GLU A 463 -20.96 -32.88 -1.64
N THR A 464 -21.69 -33.10 -0.55
CA THR A 464 -21.24 -32.82 0.82
C THR A 464 -20.51 -33.99 1.48
N SER A 465 -20.71 -35.21 0.97
CA SER A 465 -19.99 -36.43 1.27
C SER A 465 -20.29 -37.44 0.17
N PRO A 466 -19.52 -38.52 0.01
CA PRO A 466 -19.74 -39.50 -1.06
C PRO A 466 -21.18 -39.98 -1.14
N GLY A 467 -21.84 -39.66 -2.27
CA GLY A 467 -23.24 -40.00 -2.54
C GLY A 467 -24.30 -39.18 -1.80
N HIS A 468 -23.92 -38.13 -1.10
CA HIS A 468 -24.84 -37.22 -0.42
C HIS A 468 -24.81 -35.83 -1.07
N TYR A 469 -25.89 -35.46 -1.72
CA TYR A 469 -26.05 -34.24 -2.52
C TYR A 469 -27.08 -33.29 -1.91
N VAL A 470 -26.78 -31.99 -1.92
CA VAL A 470 -27.70 -30.89 -1.53
C VAL A 470 -27.84 -29.91 -2.67
N ILE A 471 -29.02 -29.25 -2.78
CA ILE A 471 -29.26 -28.21 -3.78
C ILE A 471 -28.43 -26.97 -3.42
N ALA A 472 -27.64 -26.47 -4.38
CA ALA A 472 -26.75 -25.31 -4.27
C ALA A 472 -26.96 -24.31 -5.43
N ASP A 473 -28.20 -24.04 -5.81
CA ASP A 473 -28.57 -23.17 -6.92
C ASP A 473 -28.17 -21.69 -6.71
N SER A 474 -27.91 -21.28 -5.46
CA SER A 474 -27.41 -19.95 -5.12
C SER A 474 -25.90 -19.77 -5.34
N GLY A 475 -25.22 -20.83 -5.73
CA GLY A 475 -23.78 -20.87 -5.98
C GLY A 475 -23.07 -22.02 -5.25
N CYS A 476 -22.00 -22.53 -5.86
CA CYS A 476 -21.10 -23.48 -5.23
C CYS A 476 -20.22 -22.75 -4.22
N PRO A 477 -20.01 -23.28 -3.00
CA PRO A 477 -18.98 -22.74 -2.11
C PRO A 477 -17.62 -22.78 -2.79
N ALA A 478 -16.91 -21.64 -2.76
CA ALA A 478 -15.55 -21.51 -3.33
C ALA A 478 -14.53 -22.17 -2.41
#